data_33abf419776ac2d1908fb0db31183f23
#
_entry.id   33abf419776ac2d1908fb0db31183f23
#
_cell.length_a   1.000
_cell.length_b   1.000
_cell.length_c   1.000
_cell.angle_alpha   90.00
_cell.angle_beta   90.00
_cell.angle_gamma   90.00
#
_symmetry.space_group_name_H-M   'P 1'
#
loop_
_entity.id
_entity.type
_entity.pdbx_description
1 polymer ?
#
loop_
_entity_poly.entity_id
_entity_poly.type
_entity_poly.pdbx_seq_one_letter_code
_entity_poly.pdbx_strand_id
1 'polypeptide(L)'
;TIFASDLAWPTAIVCYDGGVFVGATPEILYLKDTDGDRKSDERRVVFTGIGGSLKRLNMQSLMNSFRWGLDNRIHGTASGTPGKVRVVGKPELGTVSFVRSDFSFDPRTLDFRIESGGAQHGMDFNAAGQKFVCSNSHHIQQVMYEQRYAGANPNFMPRSPLVDIPVDGASAPVFRLSP
;
A
#
# COMPACT_ATOMS: atom_id res chain seq x y z
N THR A 1 14.38 0.64 -22.89
CA THR A 1 14.21 -0.81 -22.60
C THR A 1 12.95 -0.98 -21.76
N ILE A 2 12.12 -1.95 -22.08
CA ILE A 2 10.97 -2.36 -21.27
C ILE A 2 11.50 -3.44 -20.33
N PHE A 3 11.40 -3.22 -19.01
CA PHE A 3 11.87 -4.17 -17.99
C PHE A 3 10.90 -5.36 -17.83
N ALA A 4 9.59 -5.12 -17.84
CA ALA A 4 8.57 -6.16 -17.80
C ALA A 4 7.31 -5.71 -18.55
N SER A 5 6.62 -6.66 -19.19
CA SER A 5 5.35 -6.47 -19.89
C SER A 5 4.20 -7.26 -19.22
N ASP A 6 3.00 -7.12 -19.75
CA ASP A 6 1.82 -7.90 -19.35
C ASP A 6 1.50 -7.79 -17.84
N LEU A 7 1.67 -6.59 -17.27
CA LEU A 7 1.28 -6.25 -15.91
C LEU A 7 -0.11 -5.65 -15.90
N ALA A 8 -1.01 -6.24 -15.12
CA ALA A 8 -2.36 -5.71 -14.95
C ALA A 8 -2.32 -4.47 -14.03
N TRP A 9 -2.39 -3.27 -14.59
CA TRP A 9 -2.49 -2.01 -13.85
C TRP A 9 -1.42 -1.85 -12.76
N PRO A 10 -0.12 -1.78 -13.11
CA PRO A 10 0.94 -1.56 -12.14
C PRO A 10 0.88 -0.13 -11.59
N THR A 11 0.69 0.00 -10.29
CA THR A 11 0.45 1.28 -9.60
C THR A 11 1.39 1.52 -8.42
N ALA A 12 2.23 0.55 -8.08
CA ALA A 12 3.24 0.67 -7.05
C ALA A 12 4.50 -0.11 -7.42
N ILE A 13 5.66 0.41 -7.04
CA ILE A 13 6.96 -0.24 -7.24
C ILE A 13 7.92 0.11 -6.11
N VAL A 14 8.76 -0.86 -5.72
CA VAL A 14 9.86 -0.66 -4.79
C VAL A 14 10.97 -1.67 -5.04
N CYS A 15 12.24 -1.24 -4.91
CA CYS A 15 13.39 -2.11 -5.10
C CYS A 15 13.64 -3.01 -3.87
N TYR A 16 14.02 -4.26 -4.12
CA TYR A 16 14.43 -5.24 -3.12
C TYR A 16 15.32 -6.31 -3.74
N ASP A 17 16.42 -6.66 -3.09
CA ASP A 17 17.30 -7.80 -3.41
C ASP A 17 17.65 -7.96 -4.90
N GLY A 18 18.03 -6.85 -5.54
CA GLY A 18 18.39 -6.81 -6.97
C GLY A 18 17.20 -6.93 -7.94
N GLY A 19 15.98 -6.96 -7.43
CA GLY A 19 14.74 -6.92 -8.18
C GLY A 19 13.79 -5.85 -7.69
N VAL A 20 12.50 -5.98 -8.02
CA VAL A 20 11.45 -5.03 -7.64
C VAL A 20 10.18 -5.76 -7.22
N PHE A 21 9.53 -5.27 -6.17
CA PHE A 21 8.13 -5.58 -5.94
C PHE A 21 7.25 -4.62 -6.73
N VAL A 22 6.26 -5.16 -7.41
CA VAL A 22 5.28 -4.40 -8.20
C VAL A 22 3.87 -4.70 -7.68
N GLY A 23 3.16 -3.64 -7.30
CA GLY A 23 1.73 -3.72 -6.97
C GLY A 23 0.90 -3.63 -8.24
N ALA A 24 0.26 -4.72 -8.61
CA ALA A 24 -0.61 -4.84 -9.78
C ALA A 24 -1.90 -5.55 -9.34
N THR A 25 -2.86 -4.78 -8.86
CA THR A 25 -4.11 -5.30 -8.26
C THR A 25 -4.74 -6.44 -9.08
N PRO A 26 -5.08 -7.58 -8.47
CA PRO A 26 -5.11 -7.89 -7.03
C PRO A 26 -3.82 -8.48 -6.45
N GLU A 27 -2.71 -8.38 -7.16
CA GLU A 27 -1.47 -9.09 -6.88
C GLU A 27 -0.33 -8.15 -6.52
N ILE A 28 0.61 -8.65 -5.72
CA ILE A 28 1.95 -8.10 -5.58
C ILE A 28 2.92 -9.11 -6.19
N LEU A 29 3.64 -8.67 -7.21
CA LEU A 29 4.63 -9.47 -7.92
C LEU A 29 6.04 -9.10 -7.46
N TYR A 30 6.95 -10.06 -7.53
CA TYR A 30 8.39 -9.82 -7.51
C TYR A 30 8.97 -10.12 -8.88
N LEU A 31 9.74 -9.19 -9.40
CA LEU A 31 10.37 -9.25 -10.72
C LEU A 31 11.87 -9.00 -10.56
N LYS A 32 12.70 -9.80 -11.22
CA LYS A 32 14.15 -9.65 -11.16
C LYS A 32 14.78 -9.97 -12.52
N ASP A 33 15.79 -9.18 -12.88
CA ASP A 33 16.73 -9.44 -13.96
C ASP A 33 17.87 -10.28 -13.38
N THR A 34 18.09 -11.47 -13.92
CA THR A 34 19.08 -12.43 -13.41
C THR A 34 20.30 -12.56 -14.30
N ASP A 35 20.23 -12.10 -15.55
CA ASP A 35 21.31 -12.19 -16.54
C ASP A 35 21.93 -10.83 -16.93
N GLY A 36 21.31 -9.71 -16.49
CA GLY A 36 21.83 -8.37 -16.68
C GLY A 36 21.43 -7.71 -18.01
N ASP A 37 20.48 -8.27 -18.74
CA ASP A 37 19.99 -7.73 -20.02
C ASP A 37 19.01 -6.57 -19.87
N ARG A 38 18.66 -6.21 -18.63
CA ARG A 38 17.70 -5.18 -18.21
C ARG A 38 16.24 -5.54 -18.51
N LYS A 39 15.95 -6.84 -18.57
CA LYS A 39 14.59 -7.37 -18.59
C LYS A 39 14.41 -8.36 -17.44
N SER A 40 13.18 -8.52 -17.02
CA SER A 40 12.84 -9.43 -15.94
C SER A 40 12.75 -10.87 -16.44
N ASP A 41 13.63 -11.73 -15.97
CA ASP A 41 13.60 -13.20 -16.20
C ASP A 41 12.81 -13.91 -15.11
N GLU A 42 12.97 -13.45 -13.87
CA GLU A 42 12.20 -13.96 -12.75
C GLU A 42 10.92 -13.16 -12.59
N ARG A 43 9.79 -13.85 -12.61
CA ARG A 43 8.46 -13.28 -12.34
C ARG A 43 7.66 -14.20 -11.47
N ARG A 44 7.31 -13.76 -10.28
CA ARG A 44 6.46 -14.54 -9.38
C ARG A 44 5.42 -13.66 -8.70
N VAL A 45 4.21 -14.18 -8.56
CA VAL A 45 3.18 -13.60 -7.71
C VAL A 45 3.51 -13.96 -6.28
N VAL A 46 3.73 -12.97 -5.42
CA VAL A 46 4.08 -13.17 -4.01
C VAL A 46 2.85 -13.12 -3.13
N PHE A 47 2.01 -12.11 -3.32
CA PHE A 47 0.74 -11.97 -2.63
C PHE A 47 -0.40 -11.83 -3.62
N THR A 48 -1.59 -12.30 -3.24
CA THR A 48 -2.81 -12.12 -4.03
C THR A 48 -3.99 -11.81 -3.10
N GLY A 49 -5.03 -11.16 -3.64
CA GLY A 49 -6.27 -10.88 -2.93
C GLY A 49 -6.41 -9.45 -2.42
N ILE A 50 -5.64 -8.48 -2.94
CA ILE A 50 -5.80 -7.07 -2.61
C ILE A 50 -6.76 -6.43 -3.63
N GLY A 51 -7.85 -5.81 -3.17
CA GLY A 51 -8.74 -5.04 -4.02
C GLY A 51 -9.84 -5.83 -4.76
N GLY A 52 -10.12 -7.05 -4.35
CA GLY A 52 -11.30 -7.81 -4.82
C GLY A 52 -11.20 -8.33 -6.26
N SER A 53 -12.33 -8.43 -6.94
CA SER A 53 -12.45 -9.04 -8.27
C SER A 53 -12.08 -8.07 -9.39
N LEU A 54 -11.23 -8.49 -10.33
CA LEU A 54 -10.91 -7.77 -11.57
C LEU A 54 -12.14 -7.39 -12.42
N LYS A 55 -13.28 -8.03 -12.20
CA LYS A 55 -14.53 -7.74 -12.94
C LYS A 55 -15.17 -6.38 -12.59
N ARG A 56 -14.76 -5.75 -11.49
CA ARG A 56 -15.27 -4.46 -11.01
C ARG A 56 -14.17 -3.61 -10.38
N LEU A 57 -13.04 -3.49 -11.08
CA LEU A 57 -11.97 -2.60 -10.63
C LEU A 57 -12.44 -1.15 -10.66
N ASN A 58 -12.34 -0.48 -9.53
CA ASN A 58 -12.35 0.97 -9.49
C ASN A 58 -10.93 1.47 -9.74
N MET A 59 -10.69 2.05 -10.89
CA MET A 59 -9.38 2.57 -11.30
C MET A 59 -8.81 3.62 -10.35
N GLN A 60 -9.66 4.33 -9.61
CA GLN A 60 -9.27 5.32 -8.62
C GLN A 60 -8.96 4.72 -7.24
N SER A 61 -9.07 3.41 -7.10
CA SER A 61 -8.92 2.71 -5.82
C SER A 61 -8.00 1.49 -5.93
N LEU A 62 -6.98 1.58 -6.78
CA LEU A 62 -5.95 0.54 -6.88
C LEU A 62 -4.91 0.70 -5.76
N MET A 63 -4.30 -0.42 -5.32
CA MET A 63 -3.19 -0.33 -4.39
C MET A 63 -2.09 0.56 -4.95
N ASN A 64 -1.39 1.30 -4.07
CA ASN A 64 -0.34 2.22 -4.53
C ASN A 64 0.69 2.51 -3.43
N SER A 65 1.69 3.34 -3.77
CA SER A 65 2.62 3.96 -2.82
C SER A 65 3.46 2.98 -2.01
N PHE A 66 4.19 2.07 -2.68
CA PHE A 66 5.17 1.25 -1.96
C PHE A 66 6.32 2.11 -1.42
N ARG A 67 6.57 2.03 -0.11
CA ARG A 67 7.64 2.73 0.61
C ARG A 67 8.27 1.84 1.67
N TRP A 68 9.57 1.98 1.85
CA TRP A 68 10.26 1.41 2.98
C TRP A 68 9.94 2.18 4.25
N GLY A 69 9.49 1.48 5.29
CA GLY A 69 9.41 2.01 6.63
C GLY A 69 10.73 1.85 7.39
N LEU A 70 10.88 2.57 8.51
CA LEU A 70 12.04 2.40 9.42
C LEU A 70 12.04 1.05 10.13
N ASP A 71 10.95 0.30 10.07
CA ASP A 71 10.78 -1.06 10.57
C ASP A 71 11.30 -2.14 9.60
N ASN A 72 11.96 -1.74 8.52
CA ASN A 72 12.44 -2.62 7.44
C ASN A 72 11.32 -3.43 6.75
N ARG A 73 10.11 -2.91 6.73
CA ARG A 73 8.97 -3.45 5.99
C ARG A 73 8.66 -2.57 4.80
N ILE A 74 8.09 -3.15 3.77
CA ILE A 74 7.51 -2.42 2.66
C ILE A 74 6.06 -2.12 2.99
N HIS A 75 5.73 -0.84 3.06
CA HIS A 75 4.37 -0.35 3.29
C HIS A 75 3.70 0.00 1.96
N GLY A 76 2.37 -0.16 1.91
CA GLY A 76 1.55 0.21 0.77
C GLY A 76 0.14 0.61 1.17
N THR A 77 -0.57 1.30 0.28
CA THR A 77 -1.96 1.63 0.48
C THR A 77 -2.88 0.73 -0.34
N ALA A 78 -4.01 0.33 0.21
CA ALA A 78 -5.03 -0.41 -0.51
C ALA A 78 -6.16 0.49 -1.03
N SER A 79 -5.99 1.80 -0.96
CA SER A 79 -6.93 2.81 -1.48
C SER A 79 -8.38 2.63 -0.97
N GLY A 80 -8.54 2.20 0.27
CA GLY A 80 -9.84 1.93 0.88
C GLY A 80 -10.56 0.68 0.38
N THR A 81 -9.98 -0.08 -0.53
CA THR A 81 -10.56 -1.34 -1.01
C THR A 81 -10.33 -2.47 0.00
N PRO A 82 -11.30 -3.41 0.10
CA PRO A 82 -11.11 -4.57 0.96
C PRO A 82 -10.09 -5.54 0.36
N GLY A 83 -9.45 -6.32 1.23
CA GLY A 83 -8.55 -7.39 0.83
C GLY A 83 -8.77 -8.67 1.61
N LYS A 84 -8.43 -9.79 0.97
CA LYS A 84 -8.33 -11.11 1.56
C LYS A 84 -7.00 -11.71 1.09
N VAL A 85 -5.92 -11.23 1.71
CA VAL A 85 -4.55 -11.41 1.22
C VAL A 85 -3.99 -12.73 1.72
N ARG A 86 -3.36 -13.46 0.81
CA ARG A 86 -2.59 -14.66 1.11
C ARG A 86 -1.27 -14.66 0.37
N VAL A 87 -0.29 -15.34 0.92
CA VAL A 87 0.99 -15.61 0.26
C VAL A 87 0.81 -16.78 -0.71
N VAL A 88 1.23 -16.59 -1.95
CA VAL A 88 1.14 -17.65 -2.97
C VAL A 88 2.15 -18.75 -2.67
N GLY A 89 1.68 -19.99 -2.66
CA GLY A 89 2.52 -21.16 -2.37
C GLY A 89 2.87 -21.39 -0.90
N LYS A 90 2.33 -20.57 0.03
CA LYS A 90 2.57 -20.68 1.49
C LYS A 90 1.26 -20.63 2.28
N PRO A 91 0.40 -21.64 2.17
CA PRO A 91 -0.89 -21.65 2.87
C PRO A 91 -0.77 -21.64 4.39
N GLU A 92 0.35 -22.08 4.94
CA GLU A 92 0.67 -22.06 6.37
C GLU A 92 0.74 -20.64 6.97
N LEU A 93 1.00 -19.62 6.16
CA LEU A 93 0.99 -18.21 6.59
C LEU A 93 -0.43 -17.64 6.72
N GLY A 94 -1.45 -18.43 6.35
CA GLY A 94 -2.85 -18.05 6.52
C GLY A 94 -3.32 -16.96 5.56
N THR A 95 -4.40 -16.31 5.96
CA THR A 95 -5.05 -15.25 5.19
C THR A 95 -5.30 -14.03 6.09
N VAL A 96 -4.93 -12.85 5.63
CA VAL A 96 -5.17 -11.59 6.30
C VAL A 96 -6.31 -10.84 5.60
N SER A 97 -7.39 -10.58 6.33
CA SER A 97 -8.56 -9.84 5.80
C SER A 97 -8.56 -8.42 6.35
N PHE A 98 -8.82 -7.45 5.49
CA PHE A 98 -8.92 -6.04 5.89
C PHE A 98 -9.93 -5.25 5.06
N VAL A 99 -10.36 -4.13 5.61
CA VAL A 99 -11.22 -3.14 4.95
C VAL A 99 -10.73 -1.74 5.34
N ARG A 100 -10.60 -0.86 4.36
CA ARG A 100 -10.20 0.55 4.55
C ARG A 100 -8.95 0.73 5.41
N SER A 101 -7.95 -0.09 5.16
CA SER A 101 -6.68 -0.06 5.88
C SER A 101 -5.54 -0.04 4.89
N ASP A 102 -4.41 0.45 5.32
CA ASP A 102 -3.15 0.26 4.64
C ASP A 102 -2.55 -1.10 5.04
N PHE A 103 -1.41 -1.44 4.48
CA PHE A 103 -0.73 -2.68 4.78
C PHE A 103 0.78 -2.52 4.78
N SER A 104 1.45 -3.49 5.38
CA SER A 104 2.89 -3.68 5.23
C SER A 104 3.22 -5.16 5.07
N PHE A 105 4.37 -5.46 4.49
CA PHE A 105 4.90 -6.81 4.46
C PHE A 105 6.42 -6.82 4.67
N ASP A 106 6.92 -7.83 5.33
CA ASP A 106 8.36 -8.10 5.41
C ASP A 106 8.77 -8.88 4.15
N PRO A 107 9.64 -8.35 3.29
CA PRO A 107 10.00 -9.05 2.04
C PRO A 107 10.82 -10.32 2.24
N ARG A 108 11.39 -10.53 3.44
CA ARG A 108 12.21 -11.71 3.78
C ARG A 108 11.35 -12.88 4.27
N THR A 109 10.39 -12.59 5.15
CA THR A 109 9.53 -13.60 5.79
C THR A 109 8.17 -13.73 5.13
N LEU A 110 7.76 -12.74 4.36
CA LEU A 110 6.44 -12.57 3.75
C LEU A 110 5.31 -12.41 4.78
N ASP A 111 5.66 -12.03 6.03
CA ASP A 111 4.69 -11.63 7.04
C ASP A 111 3.95 -10.37 6.58
N PHE A 112 2.63 -10.49 6.40
CA PHE A 112 1.75 -9.41 5.94
C PHE A 112 0.94 -8.87 7.11
N ARG A 113 0.89 -7.54 7.26
CA ARG A 113 0.20 -6.86 8.36
C ARG A 113 -0.74 -5.79 7.85
N ILE A 114 -1.81 -5.57 8.62
CA ILE A 114 -2.72 -4.44 8.46
C ILE A 114 -2.11 -3.24 9.17
N GLU A 115 -2.13 -2.09 8.49
CA GLU A 115 -1.62 -0.84 9.01
C GLU A 115 -2.71 0.22 9.11
N SER A 116 -2.55 1.14 10.04
CA SER A 116 -3.40 2.33 10.11
C SER A 116 -3.24 3.20 8.86
N GLY A 117 -4.34 3.78 8.41
CA GLY A 117 -4.38 4.62 7.22
C GLY A 117 -5.67 4.44 6.45
N GLY A 118 -5.59 3.89 5.25
CA GLY A 118 -6.70 3.79 4.31
C GLY A 118 -6.66 4.92 3.28
N ALA A 119 -5.45 5.42 2.99
CA ALA A 119 -5.21 6.44 1.98
C ALA A 119 -5.76 6.02 0.61
N GLN A 120 -6.26 6.99 -0.14
CA GLN A 120 -6.69 6.76 -1.51
C GLN A 120 -5.52 6.89 -2.48
N HIS A 121 -4.75 7.96 -2.36
CA HIS A 121 -3.61 8.24 -3.22
C HIS A 121 -2.46 8.79 -2.39
N GLY A 122 -1.28 8.25 -2.58
CA GLY A 122 -0.08 8.76 -1.96
C GLY A 122 0.06 8.45 -0.46
N MET A 123 1.19 7.89 -0.13
CA MET A 123 1.66 7.64 1.22
C MET A 123 3.18 7.79 1.24
N ASP A 124 3.69 8.45 2.26
CA ASP A 124 5.12 8.55 2.48
C ASP A 124 5.43 8.70 3.97
N PHE A 125 6.72 8.58 4.31
CA PHE A 125 7.25 8.76 5.65
C PHE A 125 8.21 9.94 5.68
N ASN A 126 8.22 10.69 6.77
CA ASN A 126 9.30 11.63 7.04
C ASN A 126 10.51 10.92 7.66
N ALA A 127 11.61 11.66 7.88
CA ALA A 127 12.84 11.12 8.46
C ALA A 127 12.68 10.55 9.88
N ALA A 128 11.62 10.94 10.60
CA ALA A 128 11.28 10.40 11.92
C ALA A 128 10.38 9.15 11.86
N GLY A 129 10.04 8.67 10.66
CA GLY A 129 9.16 7.53 10.47
C GLY A 129 7.67 7.82 10.66
N GLN A 130 7.29 9.10 10.76
CA GLN A 130 5.89 9.48 10.80
C GLN A 130 5.26 9.32 9.42
N LYS A 131 4.10 8.66 9.36
CA LYS A 131 3.39 8.35 8.13
C LYS A 131 2.42 9.46 7.76
N PHE A 132 2.46 9.86 6.49
CA PHE A 132 1.55 10.83 5.90
C PHE A 132 0.81 10.20 4.71
N VAL A 133 -0.46 10.59 4.56
CA VAL A 133 -1.34 10.04 3.53
C VAL A 133 -2.19 11.14 2.92
N CYS A 134 -2.73 10.92 1.73
CA CYS A 134 -3.67 11.83 1.10
C CYS A 134 -4.82 11.11 0.40
N SER A 135 -5.87 11.85 0.12
CA SER A 135 -7.04 11.40 -0.64
C SER A 135 -7.65 12.58 -1.42
N ASN A 136 -8.68 12.31 -2.22
CA ASN A 136 -9.40 13.37 -2.95
C ASN A 136 -9.99 14.45 -2.04
N SER A 137 -10.41 14.07 -0.83
CA SER A 137 -11.07 14.99 0.12
C SER A 137 -10.14 15.49 1.21
N HIS A 138 -8.97 14.87 1.36
CA HIS A 138 -7.98 15.20 2.39
C HIS A 138 -6.61 15.27 1.75
N HIS A 139 -6.12 16.47 1.48
CA HIS A 139 -4.90 16.64 0.72
C HIS A 139 -3.63 16.27 1.50
N ILE A 140 -3.65 16.30 2.84
CA ILE A 140 -2.60 15.72 3.67
C ILE A 140 -3.11 15.41 5.08
N GLN A 141 -2.88 14.18 5.52
CA GLN A 141 -3.20 13.71 6.86
C GLN A 141 -1.98 13.01 7.47
N GLN A 142 -1.78 13.16 8.77
CA GLN A 142 -0.82 12.37 9.52
C GLN A 142 -1.52 11.15 10.13
N VAL A 143 -0.86 9.99 10.07
CA VAL A 143 -1.29 8.79 10.77
C VAL A 143 -0.68 8.80 12.16
N MET A 144 -1.52 8.95 13.19
CA MET A 144 -1.09 9.24 14.57
C MET A 144 -0.66 8.01 15.36
N TYR A 145 -1.10 6.81 14.96
CA TYR A 145 -0.74 5.57 15.62
C TYR A 145 -0.87 4.36 14.69
N GLU A 146 -0.10 3.31 15.00
CA GLU A 146 -0.12 2.06 14.25
C GLU A 146 -1.29 1.16 14.66
N GLN A 147 -1.83 0.39 13.72
CA GLN A 147 -2.96 -0.52 13.94
C GLN A 147 -2.71 -1.54 15.05
N ARG A 148 -1.47 -1.99 15.22
CA ARG A 148 -1.10 -2.96 16.27
C ARG A 148 -1.40 -2.46 17.68
N TYR A 149 -1.30 -1.16 17.92
CA TYR A 149 -1.63 -0.58 19.24
C TYR A 149 -3.14 -0.44 19.44
N ALA A 150 -3.87 -0.05 18.38
CA ALA A 150 -5.32 0.04 18.42
C ALA A 150 -5.99 -1.32 18.65
N GLY A 151 -5.46 -2.37 18.02
CA GLY A 151 -5.97 -3.73 18.12
C GLY A 151 -5.56 -4.48 19.41
N ALA A 152 -4.67 -3.92 20.22
CA ALA A 152 -4.17 -4.59 21.44
C ALA A 152 -5.24 -4.74 22.54
N ASN A 153 -6.23 -3.85 22.58
CA ASN A 153 -7.33 -3.93 23.55
C ASN A 153 -8.68 -4.04 22.81
N PRO A 154 -9.34 -5.21 22.81
CA PRO A 154 -10.59 -5.42 22.09
C PRO A 154 -11.78 -4.60 22.67
N ASN A 155 -11.64 -4.08 23.89
CA ASN A 155 -12.65 -3.26 24.54
C ASN A 155 -12.45 -1.75 24.33
N PHE A 156 -11.40 -1.36 23.63
CA PHE A 156 -11.10 0.04 23.33
C PHE A 156 -11.34 0.35 21.86
N MET A 157 -12.26 1.25 21.60
CA MET A 157 -12.49 1.78 20.24
C MET A 157 -11.74 3.11 20.10
N PRO A 158 -10.55 3.10 19.49
CA PRO A 158 -9.78 4.32 19.28
C PRO A 158 -10.49 5.24 18.28
N ARG A 159 -10.22 6.53 18.35
CA ARG A 159 -10.62 7.49 17.30
C ARG A 159 -9.88 7.15 16.00
N SER A 160 -10.32 7.76 14.88
CA SER A 160 -9.58 7.66 13.62
C SER A 160 -8.10 7.99 13.82
N PRO A 161 -7.17 7.18 13.29
CA PRO A 161 -5.75 7.50 13.33
C PRO A 161 -5.37 8.68 12.43
N LEU A 162 -6.26 9.12 11.55
CA LEU A 162 -6.00 10.16 10.55
C LEU A 162 -6.35 11.53 11.10
N VAL A 163 -5.39 12.44 11.08
CA VAL A 163 -5.55 13.85 11.49
C VAL A 163 -5.14 14.75 10.35
N ASP A 164 -6.01 15.66 9.95
CA ASP A 164 -5.70 16.68 8.95
C ASP A 164 -4.65 17.65 9.49
N ILE A 165 -3.62 17.91 8.69
CA ILE A 165 -2.52 18.81 9.06
C ILE A 165 -2.83 20.26 8.71
N PRO A 166 -3.47 20.56 7.55
CA PRO A 166 -3.74 21.93 7.16
C PRO A 166 -4.65 22.65 8.15
N VAL A 167 -4.37 23.94 8.37
CA VAL A 167 -5.13 24.79 9.31
C VAL A 167 -6.59 24.95 8.87
N ASP A 168 -6.84 24.91 7.57
CA ASP A 168 -8.17 25.00 6.95
C ASP A 168 -8.92 23.65 6.85
N GLY A 169 -8.36 22.60 7.41
CA GLY A 169 -8.98 21.28 7.51
C GLY A 169 -8.80 20.39 6.28
N ALA A 170 -9.81 19.61 5.97
CA ALA A 170 -9.72 18.53 4.98
C ALA A 170 -9.45 19.02 3.55
N SER A 171 -10.02 20.15 3.15
CA SER A 171 -9.86 20.71 1.80
C SER A 171 -9.53 22.19 1.85
N ALA A 172 -8.47 22.58 1.15
CA ALA A 172 -8.12 23.98 1.00
C ALA A 172 -9.17 24.73 0.15
N PRO A 173 -9.44 26.02 0.44
CA PRO A 173 -10.24 26.84 -0.43
C PRO A 173 -9.66 26.91 -1.85
N VAL A 174 -10.49 26.69 -2.84
CA VAL A 174 -10.10 26.80 -4.25
C VAL A 174 -10.59 28.12 -4.79
N PHE A 175 -9.67 28.95 -5.28
CA PHE A 175 -9.98 30.22 -5.91
C PHE A 175 -9.83 30.11 -7.43
N ARG A 176 -10.80 30.68 -8.14
CA ARG A 176 -10.69 30.82 -9.58
C ARG A 176 -9.63 31.88 -9.91
N LEU A 177 -8.60 31.49 -10.67
CA LEU A 177 -7.49 32.38 -11.05
C LEU A 177 -7.74 33.14 -12.36
N SER A 178 -8.78 32.79 -13.11
CA SER A 178 -9.17 33.46 -14.35
C SER A 178 -10.63 33.91 -14.30
N PRO A 179 -10.98 35.02 -14.95
CA PRO A 179 -12.36 35.51 -15.03
C PRO A 179 -13.26 34.53 -15.77
#